data_fe40bb7c47c127528d9d65908dde022a
#
_entry.id   fe40bb7c47c127528d9d65908dde022a
#
_cell.length_a   1.000
_cell.length_b   1.000
_cell.length_c   1.000
_cell.angle_alpha   90.00
_cell.angle_beta   90.00
_cell.angle_gamma   90.00
#
_symmetry.space_group_name_H-M   'P 1'
#
loop_
_entity.id
_entity.type
_entity.pdbx_description
1 polymer ?
#
loop_
_entity_poly.entity_id
_entity_poly.type
_entity_poly.pdbx_seq_one_letter_code
_entity_poly.pdbx_strand_id
1 'polypeptide(L)'
;LLLLFVFLFSEAFSYDNIKKDKKTIINSIESHKEKLIEISDNIWEAAEPALLEFKSSKYLSDYAEENGFRVTKGVAEIPTAFVAEYGSGRPIIGIMGEFDANPGISQKKQPTKEPLVKGAAGHGCGHNLFGTASLGAAIAIKEMIESGEISGTVRFYGTPAEETIFAKVWMVREGLFDDLDVCMDWHPGDEIEAATQSSKALVDFRLKFYGDAAHASGDPWNGNSAVDAMELYTTGLNYYREHVRPTARIHYDIEKAGDVVNVVPEYAQIWTRLRENDKTYVNIMYERAKKIAEAASMMANVNYEMELISGIYE
;
A
#
# COMPACT_ATOMS: atom_id res chain seq x y z
N LEU A 1 41.02 35.74 -6.95
CA LEU A 1 40.94 35.11 -8.30
C LEU A 1 41.19 33.59 -8.21
N LEU A 2 42.14 33.14 -7.43
CA LEU A 2 42.47 31.68 -7.27
C LEU A 2 41.33 30.87 -6.61
N LEU A 3 40.67 31.45 -5.60
CA LEU A 3 39.51 30.79 -4.91
C LEU A 3 38.27 30.63 -5.79
N LEU A 4 38.02 31.58 -6.71
CA LEU A 4 36.90 31.52 -7.67
C LEU A 4 37.15 30.43 -8.74
N PHE A 5 38.40 30.21 -9.14
CA PHE A 5 38.77 29.19 -10.11
C PHE A 5 38.64 27.75 -9.50
N VAL A 6 38.94 27.60 -8.23
CA VAL A 6 38.78 26.28 -7.53
C VAL A 6 37.29 25.91 -7.39
N PHE A 7 36.40 26.90 -7.12
CA PHE A 7 34.95 26.67 -7.06
C PHE A 7 34.35 26.29 -8.42
N LEU A 8 34.73 26.97 -9.50
CA LEU A 8 34.27 26.66 -10.85
C LEU A 8 34.77 25.31 -11.36
N PHE A 9 35.98 24.89 -11.00
CA PHE A 9 36.50 23.56 -11.34
C PHE A 9 35.83 22.44 -10.54
N SER A 10 35.46 22.67 -9.27
CA SER A 10 34.73 21.67 -8.46
C SER A 10 33.30 21.45 -8.95
N GLU A 11 32.59 22.50 -9.39
CA GLU A 11 31.25 22.36 -9.97
C GLU A 11 31.26 21.69 -11.34
N ALA A 12 32.22 22.02 -12.22
CA ALA A 12 32.36 21.38 -13.53
C ALA A 12 32.72 19.89 -13.40
N PHE A 13 33.62 19.55 -12.49
CA PHE A 13 34.02 18.16 -12.21
C PHE A 13 32.86 17.34 -11.61
N SER A 14 32.07 17.94 -10.74
CA SER A 14 30.84 17.32 -10.20
C SER A 14 29.79 17.03 -11.28
N TYR A 15 29.56 17.98 -12.20
CA TYR A 15 28.56 17.86 -13.25
C TYR A 15 28.89 16.77 -14.29
N ASP A 16 30.16 16.66 -14.69
CA ASP A 16 30.60 15.64 -15.64
C ASP A 16 30.55 14.24 -15.02
N ASN A 17 30.86 14.08 -13.74
CA ASN A 17 30.71 12.83 -13.01
C ASN A 17 29.24 12.40 -12.95
N ILE A 18 28.32 13.29 -12.59
CA ILE A 18 26.87 13.01 -12.57
C ILE A 18 26.36 12.54 -13.93
N LYS A 19 26.84 13.12 -15.04
CA LYS A 19 26.48 12.65 -16.40
C LYS A 19 27.00 11.25 -16.69
N LYS A 20 28.22 10.96 -16.27
CA LYS A 20 28.84 9.65 -16.44
C LYS A 20 28.07 8.60 -15.65
N ASP A 21 27.76 8.88 -14.38
CA ASP A 21 27.03 7.98 -13.48
C ASP A 21 25.63 7.68 -14.01
N LYS A 22 24.89 8.71 -14.46
CA LYS A 22 23.59 8.53 -15.11
C LYS A 22 23.66 7.62 -16.34
N LYS A 23 24.72 7.77 -17.16
CA LYS A 23 24.90 6.90 -18.32
C LYS A 23 25.18 5.46 -17.94
N THR A 24 25.98 5.25 -16.89
CA THR A 24 26.24 3.90 -16.34
C THR A 24 24.95 3.24 -15.88
N ILE A 25 24.12 3.96 -15.08
CA ILE A 25 22.82 3.47 -14.62
C ILE A 25 21.89 3.13 -15.80
N ILE A 26 21.77 4.02 -16.79
CA ILE A 26 20.93 3.78 -17.98
C ILE A 26 21.42 2.53 -18.74
N ASN A 27 22.71 2.37 -18.93
CA ASN A 27 23.27 1.20 -19.63
C ASN A 27 22.99 -0.10 -18.87
N SER A 28 23.12 -0.09 -17.53
CA SER A 28 22.76 -1.22 -16.66
C SER A 28 21.29 -1.59 -16.86
N ILE A 29 20.37 -0.64 -16.74
CA ILE A 29 18.92 -0.88 -16.90
C ILE A 29 18.62 -1.43 -18.29
N GLU A 30 19.22 -0.88 -19.36
CA GLU A 30 19.04 -1.39 -20.73
C GLU A 30 19.57 -2.82 -20.90
N SER A 31 20.64 -3.21 -20.17
CA SER A 31 21.14 -4.61 -20.22
C SER A 31 20.20 -5.62 -19.55
N HIS A 32 19.42 -5.18 -18.58
CA HIS A 32 18.42 -5.99 -17.87
C HIS A 32 17.00 -5.86 -18.43
N LYS A 33 16.79 -5.01 -19.44
CA LYS A 33 15.49 -4.58 -19.95
C LYS A 33 14.53 -5.71 -20.28
N GLU A 34 14.99 -6.69 -21.06
CA GLU A 34 14.14 -7.81 -21.50
C GLU A 34 13.62 -8.62 -20.30
N LYS A 35 14.50 -8.88 -19.32
CA LYS A 35 14.13 -9.63 -18.11
C LYS A 35 13.21 -8.83 -17.19
N LEU A 36 13.45 -7.54 -17.06
CA LEU A 36 12.57 -6.66 -16.28
C LEU A 36 11.16 -6.57 -16.91
N ILE A 37 11.07 -6.48 -18.25
CA ILE A 37 9.77 -6.51 -18.95
C ILE A 37 9.07 -7.84 -18.71
N GLU A 38 9.79 -8.98 -18.85
CA GLU A 38 9.24 -10.31 -18.57
C GLU A 38 8.68 -10.41 -17.14
N ILE A 39 9.43 -9.94 -16.14
CA ILE A 39 8.98 -9.94 -14.73
C ILE A 39 7.72 -9.10 -14.55
N SER A 40 7.70 -7.89 -15.09
CA SER A 40 6.53 -7.01 -15.02
C SER A 40 5.31 -7.64 -15.69
N ASP A 41 5.47 -8.26 -16.82
CA ASP A 41 4.40 -8.97 -17.53
C ASP A 41 3.89 -10.17 -16.74
N ASN A 42 4.78 -10.95 -16.14
CA ASN A 42 4.42 -12.10 -15.30
C ASN A 42 3.64 -11.66 -14.03
N ILE A 43 4.03 -10.54 -13.41
CA ILE A 43 3.30 -9.95 -12.26
C ILE A 43 1.92 -9.47 -12.72
N TRP A 44 1.84 -8.79 -13.87
CA TRP A 44 0.57 -8.39 -14.48
C TRP A 44 -0.37 -9.57 -14.71
N GLU A 45 0.13 -10.67 -15.25
CA GLU A 45 -0.67 -11.87 -15.53
C GLU A 45 -1.08 -12.60 -14.26
N ALA A 46 -0.21 -12.63 -13.24
CA ALA A 46 -0.51 -13.23 -11.96
C ALA A 46 -1.62 -12.46 -11.22
N ALA A 47 -1.61 -11.13 -11.29
CA ALA A 47 -2.60 -10.20 -10.71
C ALA A 47 -3.03 -10.62 -9.30
N GLU A 48 -2.05 -10.87 -8.43
CA GLU A 48 -2.28 -11.40 -7.08
C GLU A 48 -2.64 -10.26 -6.12
N PRO A 49 -3.80 -10.34 -5.44
CA PRO A 49 -4.19 -9.33 -4.44
C PRO A 49 -3.41 -9.51 -3.13
N ALA A 50 -3.60 -8.55 -2.23
CA ALA A 50 -2.94 -8.47 -0.93
C ALA A 50 -2.80 -9.80 -0.19
N LEU A 51 -1.60 -10.07 0.32
CA LEU A 51 -1.15 -11.28 1.02
C LEU A 51 -1.18 -12.58 0.20
N LEU A 52 -1.53 -12.51 -1.08
CA LEU A 52 -1.54 -13.65 -2.01
C LEU A 52 -0.48 -13.52 -3.12
N GLU A 53 0.40 -12.52 -3.05
CA GLU A 53 1.40 -12.15 -4.05
C GLU A 53 2.62 -13.11 -4.07
N PHE A 54 2.38 -14.41 -3.93
CA PHE A 54 3.45 -15.42 -3.83
C PHE A 54 4.30 -15.53 -5.11
N LYS A 55 3.66 -15.46 -6.28
CA LYS A 55 4.39 -15.52 -7.56
C LYS A 55 5.12 -14.21 -7.82
N SER A 56 4.45 -13.09 -7.60
CA SER A 56 4.99 -11.75 -7.79
C SER A 56 6.22 -11.51 -6.91
N SER A 57 6.10 -11.83 -5.62
CA SER A 57 7.22 -11.83 -4.66
C SER A 57 8.37 -12.73 -5.11
N LYS A 58 8.03 -13.94 -5.60
CA LYS A 58 9.04 -14.90 -6.07
C LYS A 58 9.78 -14.37 -7.30
N TYR A 59 9.09 -13.82 -8.30
CA TYR A 59 9.75 -13.29 -9.51
C TYR A 59 10.76 -12.20 -9.17
N LEU A 60 10.38 -11.26 -8.28
CA LEU A 60 11.26 -10.17 -7.86
C LEU A 60 12.41 -10.66 -6.99
N SER A 61 12.11 -11.48 -5.98
CA SER A 61 13.13 -11.98 -5.04
C SER A 61 14.15 -12.91 -5.69
N ASP A 62 13.70 -13.81 -6.57
CA ASP A 62 14.60 -14.70 -7.30
C ASP A 62 15.53 -13.91 -8.22
N TYR A 63 15.00 -12.92 -8.94
CA TYR A 63 15.83 -12.08 -9.81
C TYR A 63 16.82 -11.22 -9.00
N ALA A 64 16.47 -10.78 -7.81
CA ALA A 64 17.42 -10.15 -6.90
C ALA A 64 18.53 -11.13 -6.47
N GLU A 65 18.20 -12.38 -6.11
CA GLU A 65 19.16 -13.43 -5.78
C GLU A 65 20.10 -13.74 -6.96
N GLU A 66 19.56 -13.88 -8.18
CA GLU A 66 20.31 -14.10 -9.42
C GLU A 66 21.32 -12.98 -9.72
N ASN A 67 21.00 -11.74 -9.29
CA ASN A 67 21.89 -10.58 -9.40
C ASN A 67 22.78 -10.36 -8.16
N GLY A 68 22.90 -11.35 -7.27
CA GLY A 68 23.86 -11.38 -6.18
C GLY A 68 23.44 -10.63 -4.92
N PHE A 69 22.17 -10.25 -4.78
CA PHE A 69 21.66 -9.73 -3.51
C PHE A 69 21.51 -10.84 -2.48
N ARG A 70 21.72 -10.51 -1.22
CA ARG A 70 21.33 -11.34 -0.08
C ARG A 70 19.83 -11.08 0.20
N VAL A 71 18.97 -12.06 -0.06
CA VAL A 71 17.53 -11.92 0.11
C VAL A 71 17.05 -12.55 1.40
N THR A 72 16.28 -11.80 2.19
CA THR A 72 15.58 -12.27 3.38
C THR A 72 14.07 -12.22 3.11
N LYS A 73 13.42 -13.39 3.01
CA LYS A 73 11.98 -13.53 2.70
C LYS A 73 11.17 -13.67 4.00
N GLY A 74 9.88 -13.29 3.96
CA GLY A 74 8.95 -13.42 5.09
C GLY A 74 9.21 -12.40 6.21
N VAL A 75 9.77 -11.24 5.90
CA VAL A 75 10.02 -10.20 6.89
C VAL A 75 8.72 -9.62 7.46
N ALA A 76 8.77 -9.11 8.68
CA ALA A 76 7.61 -8.57 9.40
C ALA A 76 6.44 -9.57 9.53
N GLU A 77 6.73 -10.88 9.56
CA GLU A 77 5.73 -11.97 9.57
C GLU A 77 4.79 -11.98 8.34
N ILE A 78 5.17 -11.29 7.26
CA ILE A 78 4.42 -11.23 5.99
C ILE A 78 5.10 -12.16 4.99
N PRO A 79 4.49 -13.31 4.62
CA PRO A 79 5.14 -14.33 3.78
C PRO A 79 5.62 -13.83 2.41
N THR A 80 4.96 -12.81 1.86
CA THR A 80 5.25 -12.23 0.55
C THR A 80 6.18 -11.02 0.60
N ALA A 81 6.47 -10.48 1.81
CA ALA A 81 7.43 -9.38 1.98
C ALA A 81 8.87 -9.90 2.00
N PHE A 82 9.80 -9.14 1.45
CA PHE A 82 11.23 -9.48 1.47
C PHE A 82 12.13 -8.25 1.43
N VAL A 83 13.38 -8.43 1.84
CA VAL A 83 14.46 -7.44 1.71
C VAL A 83 15.61 -8.07 0.95
N ALA A 84 16.07 -7.41 -0.11
CA ALA A 84 17.26 -7.77 -0.86
C ALA A 84 18.37 -6.73 -0.63
N GLU A 85 19.50 -7.15 -0.08
CA GLU A 85 20.58 -6.26 0.34
C GLU A 85 21.89 -6.58 -0.40
N TYR A 86 22.61 -5.54 -0.82
CA TYR A 86 23.96 -5.65 -1.38
C TYR A 86 24.86 -4.52 -0.89
N GLY A 87 26.16 -4.82 -0.75
CA GLY A 87 27.19 -3.89 -0.30
C GLY A 87 27.43 -3.94 1.21
N SER A 88 28.13 -2.95 1.72
CA SER A 88 28.43 -2.83 3.16
C SER A 88 28.75 -1.39 3.54
N GLY A 89 28.51 -1.05 4.80
CA GLY A 89 28.75 0.29 5.33
C GLY A 89 27.70 1.31 4.89
N ARG A 90 28.02 2.58 5.17
CA ARG A 90 27.14 3.71 4.87
C ARG A 90 27.59 4.48 3.62
N PRO A 91 26.66 5.18 2.92
CA PRO A 91 25.23 5.28 3.24
C PRO A 91 24.46 3.97 2.99
N ILE A 92 23.36 3.76 3.74
CA ILE A 92 22.42 2.68 3.52
C ILE A 92 21.18 3.28 2.83
N ILE A 93 20.97 2.92 1.57
CA ILE A 93 19.89 3.46 0.73
C ILE A 93 18.82 2.39 0.56
N GLY A 94 17.60 2.71 0.98
CA GLY A 94 16.41 1.87 0.73
C GLY A 94 15.69 2.29 -0.54
N ILE A 95 15.25 1.31 -1.33
CA ILE A 95 14.38 1.49 -2.50
C ILE A 95 13.18 0.57 -2.29
N MET A 96 11.96 1.13 -2.30
CA MET A 96 10.73 0.36 -2.13
C MET A 96 10.13 -0.02 -3.49
N GLY A 97 9.40 -1.14 -3.51
CA GLY A 97 8.65 -1.57 -4.68
C GLY A 97 7.45 -2.41 -4.29
N GLU A 98 6.27 -1.98 -4.68
CA GLU A 98 4.99 -2.66 -4.53
C GLU A 98 4.72 -3.60 -5.69
N PHE A 99 3.90 -4.63 -5.49
CA PHE A 99 3.61 -5.62 -6.52
C PHE A 99 2.26 -6.34 -6.36
N ASP A 100 1.39 -5.84 -5.47
CA ASP A 100 0.03 -6.33 -5.29
C ASP A 100 -0.95 -5.75 -6.31
N ALA A 101 -2.03 -6.48 -6.59
CA ALA A 101 -3.08 -6.11 -7.53
C ALA A 101 -4.35 -5.65 -6.80
N ASN A 102 -5.08 -4.73 -7.44
CA ASN A 102 -6.38 -4.27 -6.95
C ASN A 102 -7.46 -5.32 -7.14
N PRO A 103 -8.30 -5.61 -6.13
CA PRO A 103 -9.42 -6.52 -6.27
C PRO A 103 -10.46 -6.05 -7.30
N GLY A 104 -10.99 -6.96 -8.10
CA GLY A 104 -12.17 -6.74 -8.94
C GLY A 104 -11.97 -5.94 -10.23
N ILE A 105 -10.73 -5.55 -10.56
CA ILE A 105 -10.43 -4.70 -11.73
C ILE A 105 -9.59 -5.36 -12.80
N SER A 106 -9.71 -6.67 -12.98
CA SER A 106 -9.04 -7.40 -14.05
C SER A 106 -9.20 -6.72 -15.41
N GLN A 107 -8.12 -6.60 -16.17
CA GLN A 107 -8.07 -5.87 -17.43
C GLN A 107 -7.15 -6.57 -18.42
N LYS A 108 -7.53 -6.61 -19.70
CA LYS A 108 -6.65 -7.00 -20.82
C LYS A 108 -5.64 -5.89 -21.12
N LYS A 109 -4.50 -6.24 -21.72
CA LYS A 109 -3.47 -5.29 -22.18
C LYS A 109 -3.97 -4.47 -23.39
N GLN A 110 -4.97 -3.61 -23.17
CA GLN A 110 -5.59 -2.76 -24.18
C GLN A 110 -6.21 -1.51 -23.55
N PRO A 111 -6.40 -0.40 -24.32
CA PRO A 111 -6.93 0.86 -23.78
C PRO A 111 -8.43 0.85 -23.50
N THR A 112 -9.17 -0.14 -24.00
CA THR A 112 -10.62 -0.26 -23.78
C THR A 112 -10.89 -1.18 -22.58
N LYS A 113 -11.91 -0.84 -21.77
CA LYS A 113 -12.29 -1.61 -20.59
C LYS A 113 -12.80 -2.99 -21.01
N GLU A 114 -12.03 -4.01 -20.77
CA GLU A 114 -12.40 -5.41 -20.99
C GLU A 114 -11.66 -6.29 -19.99
N PRO A 115 -12.34 -6.93 -19.03
CA PRO A 115 -11.68 -7.80 -18.06
C PRO A 115 -11.06 -9.03 -18.74
N LEU A 116 -9.85 -9.42 -18.32
CA LEU A 116 -9.26 -10.70 -18.69
C LEU A 116 -10.05 -11.85 -18.05
N VAL A 117 -10.37 -11.69 -16.75
CA VAL A 117 -11.26 -12.60 -16.01
C VAL A 117 -12.24 -11.76 -15.20
N LYS A 118 -13.53 -11.91 -15.47
CA LYS A 118 -14.58 -11.10 -14.83
C LYS A 118 -14.54 -11.25 -13.30
N GLY A 119 -14.44 -10.12 -12.59
CA GLY A 119 -14.40 -10.07 -11.11
C GLY A 119 -13.05 -10.41 -10.48
N ALA A 120 -12.04 -10.80 -11.27
CA ALA A 120 -10.70 -11.04 -10.76
C ALA A 120 -9.94 -9.72 -10.50
N ALA A 121 -8.81 -9.82 -9.80
CA ALA A 121 -7.91 -8.70 -9.56
C ALA A 121 -7.17 -8.26 -10.82
N GLY A 122 -6.61 -7.05 -10.80
CA GLY A 122 -5.80 -6.49 -11.87
C GLY A 122 -4.94 -5.32 -11.40
N HIS A 123 -3.89 -5.00 -12.15
CA HIS A 123 -2.96 -3.91 -11.82
C HIS A 123 -3.48 -2.55 -12.31
N GLY A 124 -4.40 -1.93 -11.53
CA GLY A 124 -4.90 -0.59 -11.82
C GLY A 124 -3.98 0.55 -11.38
N CYS A 125 -3.18 0.31 -10.35
CA CYS A 125 -2.17 1.26 -9.84
C CYS A 125 -0.77 1.09 -10.48
N GLY A 126 -0.57 0.05 -11.30
CA GLY A 126 0.71 -0.19 -11.97
C GLY A 126 1.81 -0.75 -11.05
N HIS A 127 1.46 -1.46 -9.98
CA HIS A 127 2.43 -2.05 -9.05
C HIS A 127 3.32 -3.11 -9.71
N ASN A 128 2.87 -3.75 -10.79
CA ASN A 128 3.72 -4.61 -11.62
C ASN A 128 4.92 -3.85 -12.21
N LEU A 129 4.73 -2.57 -12.56
CA LEU A 129 5.81 -1.68 -13.01
C LEU A 129 6.63 -1.17 -11.83
N PHE A 130 5.96 -0.78 -10.73
CA PHE A 130 6.59 -0.19 -9.57
C PHE A 130 7.62 -1.14 -8.95
N GLY A 131 7.23 -2.36 -8.59
CA GLY A 131 8.15 -3.36 -8.02
C GLY A 131 9.32 -3.68 -8.96
N THR A 132 9.02 -3.87 -10.23
CA THR A 132 10.01 -4.26 -11.23
C THR A 132 11.03 -3.15 -11.52
N ALA A 133 10.59 -1.93 -11.74
CA ALA A 133 11.50 -0.82 -12.04
C ALA A 133 12.34 -0.42 -10.82
N SER A 134 11.78 -0.49 -9.62
CA SER A 134 12.52 -0.29 -8.37
C SER A 134 13.62 -1.34 -8.17
N LEU A 135 13.35 -2.61 -8.49
CA LEU A 135 14.38 -3.65 -8.48
C LEU A 135 15.46 -3.37 -9.53
N GLY A 136 15.08 -2.96 -10.75
CA GLY A 136 16.04 -2.56 -11.78
C GLY A 136 16.95 -1.41 -11.33
N ALA A 137 16.41 -0.42 -10.63
CA ALA A 137 17.19 0.67 -10.06
C ALA A 137 18.15 0.17 -8.98
N ALA A 138 17.71 -0.74 -8.10
CA ALA A 138 18.57 -1.35 -7.08
C ALA A 138 19.71 -2.17 -7.70
N ILE A 139 19.45 -2.92 -8.78
CA ILE A 139 20.48 -3.68 -9.52
C ILE A 139 21.51 -2.72 -10.11
N ALA A 140 21.10 -1.63 -10.73
CA ALA A 140 22.03 -0.65 -11.30
C ALA A 140 22.95 -0.02 -10.25
N ILE A 141 22.42 0.30 -9.06
CA ILE A 141 23.22 0.79 -7.94
C ILE A 141 24.16 -0.29 -7.41
N LYS A 142 23.67 -1.54 -7.32
CA LYS A 142 24.48 -2.69 -6.94
C LYS A 142 25.70 -2.86 -7.85
N GLU A 143 25.52 -2.75 -9.17
CA GLU A 143 26.61 -2.86 -10.14
C GLU A 143 27.65 -1.74 -9.98
N MET A 144 27.23 -0.51 -9.64
CA MET A 144 28.15 0.59 -9.34
C MET A 144 28.92 0.36 -8.03
N ILE A 145 28.30 -0.27 -7.02
CA ILE A 145 29.00 -0.67 -5.79
C ILE A 145 30.01 -1.79 -6.10
N GLU A 146 29.61 -2.78 -6.89
CA GLU A 146 30.46 -3.92 -7.28
C GLU A 146 31.68 -3.51 -8.10
N SER A 147 31.51 -2.53 -9.00
CA SER A 147 32.63 -1.96 -9.78
C SER A 147 33.53 -1.03 -8.96
N GLY A 148 33.14 -0.66 -7.74
CA GLY A 148 33.88 0.28 -6.89
C GLY A 148 33.72 1.76 -7.30
N GLU A 149 32.80 2.09 -8.19
CA GLU A 149 32.50 3.49 -8.56
C GLU A 149 31.85 4.24 -7.39
N ILE A 150 31.03 3.55 -6.59
CA ILE A 150 30.44 4.08 -5.36
C ILE A 150 30.62 3.08 -4.22
N SER A 151 30.40 3.52 -2.97
CA SER A 151 30.43 2.66 -1.78
C SER A 151 29.17 2.85 -0.94
N GLY A 152 28.83 1.86 -0.12
CA GLY A 152 27.66 1.86 0.74
C GLY A 152 26.86 0.58 0.61
N THR A 153 25.61 0.65 1.03
CA THR A 153 24.67 -0.47 1.00
C THR A 153 23.40 -0.04 0.26
N VAL A 154 22.93 -0.86 -0.66
CA VAL A 154 21.60 -0.72 -1.27
C VAL A 154 20.70 -1.83 -0.78
N ARG A 155 19.47 -1.49 -0.40
CA ARG A 155 18.41 -2.42 -0.03
C ARG A 155 17.19 -2.20 -0.92
N PHE A 156 16.74 -3.25 -1.58
CA PHE A 156 15.41 -3.28 -2.21
C PHE A 156 14.43 -3.92 -1.25
N TYR A 157 13.34 -3.22 -0.97
CA TYR A 157 12.24 -3.69 -0.14
C TYR A 157 11.08 -4.10 -1.01
N GLY A 158 10.80 -5.38 -1.09
CA GLY A 158 9.56 -5.90 -1.69
C GLY A 158 8.41 -5.71 -0.72
N THR A 159 7.54 -4.74 -1.00
CA THR A 159 6.47 -4.28 -0.10
C THR A 159 5.10 -4.69 -0.63
N PRO A 160 4.54 -5.85 -0.20
CA PRO A 160 3.24 -6.34 -0.65
C PRO A 160 2.07 -5.60 -0.01
N ALA A 161 0.85 -5.92 -0.45
CA ALA A 161 -0.42 -5.62 0.21
C ALA A 161 -0.66 -4.13 0.49
N GLU A 162 -0.23 -3.23 -0.40
CA GLU A 162 -0.47 -1.80 -0.25
C GLU A 162 -1.95 -1.46 -0.39
N GLU A 163 -2.64 -2.05 -1.37
CA GLU A 163 -4.00 -1.69 -1.79
C GLU A 163 -5.08 -1.92 -0.71
N THR A 164 -4.81 -2.76 0.26
CA THR A 164 -5.83 -3.14 1.25
C THR A 164 -5.42 -2.97 2.70
N ILE A 165 -4.22 -3.41 3.09
CA ILE A 165 -3.81 -3.45 4.50
C ILE A 165 -2.55 -2.64 4.82
N PHE A 166 -1.89 -2.04 3.81
CA PHE A 166 -0.68 -1.23 3.98
C PHE A 166 0.46 -1.97 4.70
N ALA A 167 0.95 -3.07 4.13
CA ALA A 167 1.96 -3.94 4.78
C ALA A 167 3.23 -3.21 5.21
N LYS A 168 3.59 -2.08 4.57
CA LYS A 168 4.71 -1.23 4.98
C LYS A 168 4.61 -0.77 6.45
N VAL A 169 3.40 -0.62 7.00
CA VAL A 169 3.20 -0.26 8.42
C VAL A 169 3.76 -1.33 9.35
N TRP A 170 3.56 -2.63 9.02
CA TRP A 170 4.15 -3.74 9.78
C TRP A 170 5.66 -3.79 9.63
N MET A 171 6.18 -3.53 8.43
CA MET A 171 7.63 -3.48 8.17
C MET A 171 8.30 -2.34 8.96
N VAL A 172 7.65 -1.17 9.07
CA VAL A 172 8.12 -0.05 9.92
C VAL A 172 8.09 -0.44 11.39
N ARG A 173 7.02 -1.07 11.86
CA ARG A 173 6.88 -1.51 13.26
C ARG A 173 7.99 -2.50 13.66
N GLU A 174 8.41 -3.36 12.76
CA GLU A 174 9.51 -4.31 12.99
C GLU A 174 10.91 -3.67 12.78
N GLY A 175 10.99 -2.35 12.56
CA GLY A 175 12.25 -1.60 12.50
C GLY A 175 13.05 -1.81 11.21
N LEU A 176 12.45 -2.33 10.14
CA LEU A 176 13.18 -2.67 8.90
C LEU A 176 13.80 -1.46 8.18
N PHE A 177 13.35 -0.25 8.51
CA PHE A 177 13.81 1.01 7.91
C PHE A 177 14.66 1.88 8.85
N ASP A 178 14.83 1.49 10.13
CA ASP A 178 15.35 2.36 11.18
C ASP A 178 16.83 2.75 10.97
N ASP A 179 17.61 1.93 10.29
CA ASP A 179 19.03 2.15 10.05
C ASP A 179 19.36 2.80 8.69
N LEU A 180 18.33 3.08 7.87
CA LEU A 180 18.50 3.74 6.57
C LEU A 180 18.96 5.19 6.71
N ASP A 181 19.86 5.62 5.84
CA ASP A 181 20.19 7.04 5.68
C ASP A 181 19.18 7.74 4.76
N VAL A 182 18.66 7.04 3.74
CA VAL A 182 17.62 7.51 2.81
C VAL A 182 16.75 6.34 2.41
N CYS A 183 15.45 6.59 2.28
CA CYS A 183 14.51 5.68 1.64
C CYS A 183 13.83 6.39 0.46
N MET A 184 13.79 5.75 -0.69
CA MET A 184 13.20 6.30 -1.90
C MET A 184 12.16 5.35 -2.46
N ASP A 185 11.11 5.93 -3.02
CA ASP A 185 10.12 5.24 -3.82
C ASP A 185 9.71 6.09 -5.02
N TRP A 186 8.87 5.53 -5.86
CA TRP A 186 8.16 6.23 -6.93
C TRP A 186 6.79 5.56 -7.11
N HIS A 187 5.87 6.21 -7.77
CA HIS A 187 4.59 5.59 -8.09
C HIS A 187 4.20 5.95 -9.52
N PRO A 188 3.65 5.01 -10.32
CA PRO A 188 3.12 5.30 -11.64
C PRO A 188 2.09 6.44 -11.59
N GLY A 189 2.23 7.42 -12.49
CA GLY A 189 1.40 8.61 -12.58
C GLY A 189 1.30 9.13 -14.01
N ASP A 190 0.59 10.22 -14.21
CA ASP A 190 0.39 10.87 -15.51
C ASP A 190 1.45 11.95 -15.81
N GLU A 191 2.27 12.30 -14.82
CA GLU A 191 3.37 13.26 -14.96
C GLU A 191 4.67 12.71 -14.33
N ILE A 192 5.82 13.23 -14.79
CA ILE A 192 7.13 12.94 -14.21
C ILE A 192 7.47 14.11 -13.29
N GLU A 193 7.38 13.90 -11.99
CA GLU A 193 7.67 14.91 -10.99
C GLU A 193 8.49 14.34 -9.81
N ALA A 194 9.18 15.24 -9.11
CA ALA A 194 9.74 14.94 -7.79
C ALA A 194 8.78 15.52 -6.75
N ALA A 195 7.84 14.68 -6.30
CA ALA A 195 6.83 15.08 -5.33
C ALA A 195 7.43 15.35 -3.95
N THR A 196 7.00 16.42 -3.32
CA THR A 196 7.33 16.79 -1.94
C THR A 196 6.09 16.82 -1.05
N GLN A 197 4.96 16.35 -1.58
CA GLN A 197 3.69 16.33 -0.88
C GLN A 197 3.62 15.13 0.07
N SER A 198 3.07 15.35 1.27
CA SER A 198 2.72 14.26 2.17
C SER A 198 1.41 13.60 1.73
N SER A 199 1.25 12.32 2.05
CA SER A 199 -0.03 11.62 1.93
C SER A 199 -0.98 12.03 3.07
N LYS A 200 -2.24 11.60 2.98
CA LYS A 200 -3.17 11.74 4.12
C LYS A 200 -2.94 10.61 5.11
N ALA A 201 -2.89 10.97 6.39
CA ALA A 201 -3.07 9.99 7.45
C ALA A 201 -4.45 9.34 7.33
N LEU A 202 -4.55 8.06 7.69
CA LEU A 202 -5.82 7.34 7.69
C LEU A 202 -5.92 6.30 8.82
N VAL A 203 -7.14 5.89 9.11
CA VAL A 203 -7.47 4.72 9.90
C VAL A 203 -8.54 3.90 9.19
N ASP A 204 -8.33 2.60 9.16
CA ASP A 204 -9.15 1.60 8.49
C ASP A 204 -9.67 0.58 9.51
N PHE A 205 -10.98 0.37 9.54
CA PHE A 205 -11.58 -0.60 10.47
C PHE A 205 -12.87 -1.19 9.93
N ARG A 206 -13.15 -2.42 10.32
CA ARG A 206 -14.46 -3.07 10.16
C ARG A 206 -15.29 -2.91 11.41
N LEU A 207 -16.56 -2.66 11.22
CA LEU A 207 -17.56 -2.66 12.27
C LEU A 207 -18.55 -3.77 11.98
N LYS A 208 -18.72 -4.68 12.93
CA LYS A 208 -19.60 -5.84 12.87
C LYS A 208 -20.69 -5.65 13.91
N PHE A 209 -21.95 -5.81 13.49
CA PHE A 209 -23.10 -5.79 14.39
C PHE A 209 -23.71 -7.18 14.49
N TYR A 210 -24.09 -7.56 15.70
CA TYR A 210 -24.67 -8.87 16.03
C TYR A 210 -26.00 -8.68 16.76
N GLY A 211 -27.08 -9.07 16.10
CA GLY A 211 -28.44 -8.99 16.58
C GLY A 211 -29.06 -10.36 16.80
N ASP A 212 -30.39 -10.42 16.81
CA ASP A 212 -31.16 -11.64 17.00
C ASP A 212 -32.12 -11.85 15.83
N ALA A 213 -32.07 -13.01 15.18
CA ALA A 213 -32.97 -13.34 14.09
C ALA A 213 -34.38 -13.65 14.60
N ALA A 214 -35.38 -13.21 13.84
CA ALA A 214 -36.79 -13.55 14.08
C ALA A 214 -37.56 -13.58 12.73
N HIS A 215 -38.73 -14.20 12.73
CA HIS A 215 -39.59 -14.19 11.54
C HIS A 215 -40.23 -12.82 11.34
N ALA A 216 -39.87 -12.12 10.25
CA ALA A 216 -40.21 -10.70 10.05
C ALA A 216 -41.72 -10.39 10.03
N SER A 217 -42.61 -11.36 9.73
CA SER A 217 -44.05 -11.17 9.78
C SER A 217 -44.76 -11.90 10.94
N GLY A 218 -44.12 -12.94 11.52
CA GLY A 218 -44.74 -13.77 12.56
C GLY A 218 -44.47 -13.22 13.96
N ASP A 219 -43.24 -12.92 14.28
CA ASP A 219 -42.79 -12.52 15.62
C ASP A 219 -41.58 -11.55 15.60
N PRO A 220 -41.60 -10.48 14.76
CA PRO A 220 -40.46 -9.57 14.63
C PRO A 220 -40.04 -8.89 15.95
N TRP A 221 -40.94 -8.81 16.93
CA TRP A 221 -40.65 -8.25 18.26
C TRP A 221 -39.69 -9.11 19.12
N ASN A 222 -39.41 -10.33 18.70
CA ASN A 222 -38.41 -11.21 19.33
C ASN A 222 -37.02 -11.07 18.70
N GLY A 223 -36.87 -10.27 17.63
CA GLY A 223 -35.61 -10.02 16.95
C GLY A 223 -35.03 -8.63 17.28
N ASN A 224 -33.72 -8.51 17.06
CA ASN A 224 -32.99 -7.25 17.10
C ASN A 224 -32.15 -7.13 15.82
N SER A 225 -32.40 -6.12 14.99
CA SER A 225 -31.81 -6.02 13.65
C SER A 225 -30.40 -5.42 13.68
N ALA A 226 -29.40 -6.21 13.27
CA ALA A 226 -28.04 -5.73 13.05
C ALA A 226 -27.94 -4.71 11.90
N VAL A 227 -28.84 -4.82 10.90
CA VAL A 227 -28.90 -3.86 9.78
C VAL A 227 -29.40 -2.51 10.27
N ASP A 228 -30.36 -2.45 11.18
CA ASP A 228 -30.84 -1.18 11.74
C ASP A 228 -29.71 -0.45 12.46
N ALA A 229 -28.88 -1.18 13.25
CA ALA A 229 -27.70 -0.60 13.88
C ALA A 229 -26.70 -0.06 12.82
N MET A 230 -26.47 -0.77 11.75
CA MET A 230 -25.59 -0.32 10.67
C MET A 230 -26.14 0.93 9.97
N GLU A 231 -27.45 1.02 9.72
CA GLU A 231 -28.09 2.20 9.14
C GLU A 231 -28.02 3.40 10.08
N LEU A 232 -28.23 3.21 11.39
CA LEU A 232 -28.05 4.24 12.41
C LEU A 232 -26.60 4.72 12.47
N TYR A 233 -25.62 3.82 12.38
CA TYR A 233 -24.21 4.15 12.32
C TYR A 233 -23.87 4.97 11.08
N THR A 234 -24.28 4.55 9.89
CA THR A 234 -24.03 5.29 8.65
C THR A 234 -24.71 6.65 8.65
N THR A 235 -25.93 6.74 9.20
CA THR A 235 -26.64 8.01 9.43
C THR A 235 -25.84 8.93 10.34
N GLY A 236 -25.35 8.42 11.45
CA GLY A 236 -24.52 9.18 12.39
C GLY A 236 -23.20 9.67 11.76
N LEU A 237 -22.54 8.83 10.93
CA LEU A 237 -21.37 9.25 10.17
C LEU A 237 -21.69 10.34 9.15
N ASN A 238 -22.83 10.23 8.46
CA ASN A 238 -23.27 11.22 7.47
C ASN A 238 -23.55 12.59 8.12
N TYR A 239 -24.14 12.64 9.29
CA TYR A 239 -24.30 13.88 10.05
C TYR A 239 -22.95 14.40 10.57
N TYR A 240 -22.03 13.52 10.96
CA TYR A 240 -20.71 13.93 11.40
C TYR A 240 -19.89 14.57 10.29
N ARG A 241 -20.11 14.23 9.01
CA ARG A 241 -19.41 14.83 7.85
C ARG A 241 -19.50 16.35 7.79
N GLU A 242 -20.58 16.94 8.27
CA GLU A 242 -20.73 18.41 8.33
C GLU A 242 -19.76 19.05 9.35
N HIS A 243 -19.34 18.28 10.35
CA HIS A 243 -18.59 18.78 11.51
C HIS A 243 -17.11 18.38 11.51
N VAL A 244 -16.59 17.94 10.38
CA VAL A 244 -15.16 17.63 10.19
C VAL A 244 -14.45 18.70 9.38
N ARG A 245 -13.12 18.74 9.44
CA ARG A 245 -12.33 19.67 8.62
C ARG A 245 -12.60 19.47 7.12
N PRO A 246 -12.49 20.51 6.28
CA PRO A 246 -12.69 20.39 4.83
C PRO A 246 -11.76 19.38 4.16
N THR A 247 -10.58 19.15 4.73
CA THR A 247 -9.57 18.20 4.27
C THR A 247 -9.87 16.75 4.66
N ALA A 248 -10.75 16.52 5.65
CA ALA A 248 -11.14 15.20 6.10
C ALA A 248 -11.98 14.44 5.05
N ARG A 249 -11.88 13.11 5.08
CA ARG A 249 -12.70 12.22 4.26
C ARG A 249 -13.22 11.07 5.12
N ILE A 250 -14.48 10.72 4.93
CA ILE A 250 -15.15 9.60 5.58
C ILE A 250 -15.72 8.72 4.47
N HIS A 251 -15.23 7.50 4.36
CA HIS A 251 -15.70 6.51 3.39
C HIS A 251 -16.18 5.28 4.13
N TYR A 252 -17.13 4.56 3.56
CA TYR A 252 -17.49 3.23 4.02
C TYR A 252 -18.02 2.39 2.85
N ASP A 253 -17.88 1.09 2.99
CA ASP A 253 -18.47 0.08 2.12
C ASP A 253 -19.26 -0.92 2.96
N ILE A 254 -20.48 -1.26 2.51
CA ILE A 254 -21.33 -2.25 3.17
C ILE A 254 -20.95 -3.63 2.67
N GLU A 255 -20.23 -4.40 3.47
CA GLU A 255 -19.77 -5.73 3.09
C GLU A 255 -20.85 -6.80 3.28
N LYS A 256 -21.76 -6.59 4.28
CA LYS A 256 -22.85 -7.51 4.58
C LYS A 256 -24.04 -6.76 5.21
N ALA A 257 -25.25 -7.02 4.73
CA ALA A 257 -26.50 -6.41 5.22
C ALA A 257 -27.68 -7.40 5.18
N GLY A 258 -27.63 -8.41 6.06
CA GLY A 258 -28.63 -9.50 6.09
C GLY A 258 -28.53 -10.45 4.88
N ASP A 259 -29.49 -11.40 4.79
CA ASP A 259 -29.51 -12.44 3.75
C ASP A 259 -30.85 -12.48 3.00
N VAL A 260 -31.98 -12.42 3.72
CA VAL A 260 -33.32 -12.56 3.16
C VAL A 260 -34.29 -11.58 3.82
N VAL A 261 -35.28 -11.10 3.06
CA VAL A 261 -36.18 -10.02 3.49
C VAL A 261 -37.19 -10.45 4.57
N ASN A 262 -37.49 -11.74 4.70
CA ASN A 262 -38.47 -12.28 5.63
C ASN A 262 -37.91 -12.74 6.97
N VAL A 263 -36.64 -12.43 7.27
CA VAL A 263 -35.95 -12.67 8.54
C VAL A 263 -35.34 -11.37 9.05
N VAL A 264 -35.52 -11.05 10.33
CA VAL A 264 -34.82 -9.94 11.00
C VAL A 264 -33.31 -10.23 10.94
N PRO A 265 -32.48 -9.34 10.37
CA PRO A 265 -31.06 -9.63 10.15
C PRO A 265 -30.27 -9.70 11.47
N GLU A 266 -29.65 -10.84 11.75
CA GLU A 266 -28.81 -11.04 12.96
C GLU A 266 -27.35 -10.61 12.77
N TYR A 267 -26.92 -10.30 11.55
CA TYR A 267 -25.55 -9.89 11.25
C TYR A 267 -25.48 -8.81 10.17
N ALA A 268 -24.63 -7.79 10.42
CA ALA A 268 -24.26 -6.79 9.44
C ALA A 268 -22.79 -6.41 9.61
N GLN A 269 -22.11 -6.07 8.51
CA GLN A 269 -20.69 -5.68 8.50
C GLN A 269 -20.47 -4.52 7.55
N ILE A 270 -19.73 -3.53 8.02
CA ILE A 270 -19.36 -2.33 7.27
C ILE A 270 -17.86 -2.03 7.45
N TRP A 271 -17.18 -1.78 6.35
CA TRP A 271 -15.80 -1.32 6.33
C TRP A 271 -15.77 0.20 6.27
N THR A 272 -15.09 0.84 7.21
CA THR A 272 -15.01 2.31 7.30
C THR A 272 -13.56 2.76 7.22
N ARG A 273 -13.30 3.82 6.43
CA ARG A 273 -12.01 4.50 6.29
C ARG A 273 -12.16 5.99 6.58
N LEU A 274 -11.34 6.50 7.50
CA LEU A 274 -11.26 7.92 7.84
C LEU A 274 -9.91 8.45 7.42
N ARG A 275 -9.87 9.62 6.78
CA ARG A 275 -8.64 10.27 6.30
C ARG A 275 -8.59 11.74 6.68
N GLU A 276 -7.39 12.21 7.01
CA GLU A 276 -7.08 13.63 7.23
C GLU A 276 -5.59 13.91 6.98
N ASN A 277 -5.21 15.19 6.92
CA ASN A 277 -3.82 15.58 6.69
C ASN A 277 -2.90 15.33 7.89
N ASP A 278 -3.44 15.10 9.09
CA ASP A 278 -2.66 14.77 10.28
C ASP A 278 -3.27 13.62 11.11
N LYS A 279 -2.42 12.77 11.64
CA LYS A 279 -2.81 11.60 12.47
C LYS A 279 -3.58 11.98 13.73
N THR A 280 -3.30 13.14 14.32
CA THR A 280 -3.97 13.58 15.56
C THR A 280 -5.45 13.77 15.31
N TYR A 281 -5.79 14.40 14.17
CA TYR A 281 -7.19 14.60 13.83
C TYR A 281 -7.88 13.32 13.35
N VAL A 282 -7.16 12.42 12.66
CA VAL A 282 -7.67 11.07 12.32
C VAL A 282 -8.06 10.33 13.60
N ASN A 283 -7.25 10.38 14.66
CA ASN A 283 -7.56 9.77 15.94
C ASN A 283 -8.82 10.39 16.59
N ILE A 284 -9.00 11.71 16.50
CA ILE A 284 -10.23 12.38 16.97
C ILE A 284 -11.45 11.87 16.21
N MET A 285 -11.33 11.72 14.87
CA MET A 285 -12.41 11.17 14.03
C MET A 285 -12.71 9.71 14.38
N TYR A 286 -11.70 8.91 14.62
CA TYR A 286 -11.83 7.50 15.00
C TYR A 286 -12.56 7.35 16.35
N GLU A 287 -12.17 8.11 17.37
CA GLU A 287 -12.86 8.13 18.67
C GLU A 287 -14.32 8.61 18.54
N ARG A 288 -14.60 9.50 17.60
CA ARG A 288 -15.98 9.90 17.31
C ARG A 288 -16.77 8.78 16.64
N ALA A 289 -16.16 8.08 15.69
CA ALA A 289 -16.79 6.93 15.02
C ALA A 289 -17.13 5.79 16.01
N LYS A 290 -16.26 5.53 16.99
CA LYS A 290 -16.54 4.58 18.09
C LYS A 290 -17.79 4.96 18.86
N LYS A 291 -17.93 6.23 19.26
CA LYS A 291 -19.11 6.71 19.99
C LYS A 291 -20.39 6.61 19.16
N ILE A 292 -20.29 6.82 17.83
CA ILE A 292 -21.43 6.65 16.92
C ILE A 292 -21.81 5.18 16.85
N ALA A 293 -20.83 4.27 16.75
CA ALA A 293 -21.07 2.82 16.71
C ALA A 293 -21.73 2.32 18.02
N GLU A 294 -21.24 2.76 19.16
CA GLU A 294 -21.80 2.45 20.48
C GLU A 294 -23.26 2.92 20.57
N ALA A 295 -23.53 4.19 20.22
CA ALA A 295 -24.89 4.73 20.22
C ALA A 295 -25.82 3.97 19.26
N ALA A 296 -25.37 3.63 18.07
CA ALA A 296 -26.14 2.87 17.08
C ALA A 296 -26.50 1.47 17.62
N SER A 297 -25.53 0.78 18.23
CA SER A 297 -25.76 -0.54 18.84
C SER A 297 -26.76 -0.49 20.00
N MET A 298 -26.65 0.54 20.83
CA MET A 298 -27.63 0.76 21.93
C MET A 298 -29.03 1.04 21.43
N MET A 299 -29.19 1.86 20.38
CA MET A 299 -30.48 2.19 19.79
C MET A 299 -31.18 0.98 19.17
N ALA A 300 -30.42 0.08 18.53
CA ALA A 300 -30.93 -1.13 17.90
C ALA A 300 -30.97 -2.34 18.86
N ASN A 301 -30.51 -2.20 20.10
CA ASN A 301 -30.40 -3.28 21.09
C ASN A 301 -29.60 -4.48 20.58
N VAL A 302 -28.42 -4.23 19.97
CA VAL A 302 -27.53 -5.26 19.40
C VAL A 302 -26.12 -5.13 20.00
N ASN A 303 -25.30 -6.18 19.85
CA ASN A 303 -23.88 -6.11 20.17
C ASN A 303 -23.08 -5.62 18.96
N TYR A 304 -21.87 -5.09 19.19
CA TYR A 304 -20.94 -4.75 18.11
C TYR A 304 -19.50 -5.09 18.45
N GLU A 305 -18.72 -5.28 17.40
CA GLU A 305 -17.28 -5.45 17.46
C GLU A 305 -16.62 -4.49 16.46
N MET A 306 -15.52 -3.87 16.85
CA MET A 306 -14.73 -3.00 16.00
C MET A 306 -13.34 -3.58 15.79
N GLU A 307 -13.05 -4.02 14.57
CA GLU A 307 -11.79 -4.61 14.15
C GLU A 307 -10.94 -3.55 13.45
N LEU A 308 -9.84 -3.12 14.08
CA LEU A 308 -8.86 -2.25 13.44
C LEU A 308 -8.11 -3.04 12.37
N ILE A 309 -8.15 -2.59 11.12
CA ILE A 309 -7.43 -3.22 10.00
C ILE A 309 -6.03 -2.62 9.90
N SER A 310 -5.95 -1.30 9.75
CA SER A 310 -4.68 -0.59 9.59
C SER A 310 -4.82 0.89 9.89
N GLY A 311 -3.67 1.57 9.96
CA GLY A 311 -3.58 3.01 10.02
C GLY A 311 -2.21 3.47 9.54
N ILE A 312 -2.18 4.59 8.84
CA ILE A 312 -0.93 5.23 8.37
C ILE A 312 -0.87 6.68 8.82
N TYR A 313 0.34 7.20 8.97
CA TYR A 313 0.60 8.61 9.21
C TYR A 313 0.71 9.38 7.89
N GLU A 314 0.64 10.71 7.97
CA GLU A 314 0.92 11.66 6.88
C GLU A 314 2.39 11.66 6.47
#